data_4f93ab3a9b464ee35839073e209c390c
#
_entry.id   4f93ab3a9b464ee35839073e209c390c
#
_cell.length_a   1.000
_cell.length_b   1.000
_cell.length_c   1.000
_cell.angle_alpha   90.00
_cell.angle_beta   90.00
_cell.angle_gamma   90.00
#
_symmetry.space_group_name_H-M   'P 1'
#
loop_
_entity.id
_entity.type
_entity.pdbx_description
1 polymer ?
#
loop_
_entity_poly.entity_id
_entity_poly.type
_entity_poly.pdbx_seq_one_letter_code
_entity_poly.pdbx_strand_id
1 'polypeptide(L)'
;MKRARGGAEARAKLVHPHAWIWEALEDDATFVLGSMFGTRIAYLDGLLMLCFATKEEPWHGILVCTERGQHASLMAQFAPLAPHPVLGKWLYLSESADAFEKVAVRLAAAAKARDPRIGVIPGKRRSERP
;
A
#
# COMPACT_ATOMS: atom_id res chain seq x y z
N MET A 1 -5.45 21.56 -26.40
CA MET A 1 -5.25 21.37 -25.85
C MET A 1 -4.93 21.66 -25.30
N LYS A 2 -4.91 21.87 -24.80
CA LYS A 2 -4.67 21.95 -24.01
C LYS A 2 -5.12 21.85 -23.32
N ARG A 3 -5.92 21.73 -23.14
CA ARG A 3 -6.13 21.40 -22.38
C ARG A 3 -5.97 20.66 -22.25
N ALA A 4 -6.19 20.77 -22.94
CA ALA A 4 -5.69 19.78 -22.37
C ALA A 4 -4.36 19.49 -22.50
N ARG A 5 -3.80 20.15 -23.15
CA ARG A 5 -2.59 19.97 -22.99
C ARG A 5 -2.00 20.48 -21.82
N GLY A 6 -2.12 21.53 -21.47
CA GLY A 6 -1.91 21.77 -20.09
C GLY A 6 -2.54 20.73 -19.21
N GLY A 7 -3.63 20.18 -19.64
CA GLY A 7 -4.26 19.13 -18.89
C GLY A 7 -3.37 17.90 -18.72
N ALA A 8 -2.66 17.55 -19.77
CA ALA A 8 -1.79 16.39 -19.69
C ALA A 8 -0.64 16.64 -18.73
N GLU A 9 -0.10 17.83 -18.74
CA GLU A 9 0.97 18.15 -17.82
C GLU A 9 0.50 18.18 -16.39
N ALA A 10 -0.68 18.73 -16.17
CA ALA A 10 -1.21 18.76 -14.81
C ALA A 10 -1.41 17.35 -14.30
N ARG A 11 -1.87 16.45 -15.16
CA ARG A 11 -2.04 15.07 -14.75
C ARG A 11 -0.71 14.43 -14.39
N ALA A 12 0.33 14.71 -15.16
CA ALA A 12 1.63 14.16 -14.85
C ALA A 12 2.11 14.63 -13.50
N LYS A 13 1.87 15.91 -13.19
CA LYS A 13 2.28 16.42 -11.88
C LYS A 13 1.49 15.81 -10.75
N LEU A 14 0.28 15.34 -11.04
CA LEU A 14 -0.57 14.75 -10.01
C LEU A 14 -0.41 13.26 -9.89
N VAL A 15 0.42 12.65 -10.73
CA VAL A 15 0.63 11.22 -10.63
C VAL A 15 1.30 10.92 -9.29
N HIS A 16 0.72 9.98 -8.57
CA HIS A 16 1.24 9.59 -7.27
C HIS A 16 2.62 8.98 -7.46
N PRO A 17 3.59 9.35 -6.64
CA PRO A 17 4.95 8.81 -6.81
C PRO A 17 5.07 7.31 -6.63
N HIS A 18 4.08 6.68 -5.99
CA HIS A 18 4.11 5.23 -5.82
C HIS A 18 3.16 4.50 -6.76
N ALA A 19 2.61 5.22 -7.76
CA ALA A 19 1.65 4.60 -8.67
C ALA A 19 2.25 3.41 -9.40
N TRP A 20 3.54 3.47 -9.70
CA TRP A 20 4.21 2.38 -10.42
C TRP A 20 4.11 1.05 -9.66
N ILE A 21 3.91 1.11 -8.35
CA ILE A 21 3.81 -0.10 -7.55
C ILE A 21 2.45 -0.75 -7.74
N TRP A 22 1.36 0.02 -7.61
CA TRP A 22 0.04 -0.59 -7.73
C TRP A 22 -0.35 -0.86 -9.18
N GLU A 23 0.35 -0.26 -10.13
CA GLU A 23 0.10 -0.56 -11.53
C GLU A 23 0.28 -2.05 -11.82
N ALA A 24 1.13 -2.70 -11.05
CA ALA A 24 1.31 -4.14 -11.19
C ALA A 24 0.07 -4.93 -10.78
N LEU A 25 -0.88 -4.29 -10.09
CA LEU A 25 -2.12 -4.93 -9.65
C LEU A 25 -3.30 -4.63 -10.56
N GLU A 26 -3.14 -3.70 -11.50
CA GLU A 26 -4.29 -3.17 -12.23
C GLU A 26 -4.94 -4.19 -13.17
N ASP A 27 -4.21 -5.20 -13.57
CA ASP A 27 -4.80 -6.24 -14.41
C ASP A 27 -5.54 -7.30 -13.61
N ASP A 28 -5.55 -7.22 -12.29
CA ASP A 28 -6.35 -8.11 -11.47
C ASP A 28 -7.79 -7.62 -11.50
N ALA A 29 -8.72 -8.52 -11.81
CA ALA A 29 -10.12 -8.12 -11.99
C ALA A 29 -10.75 -7.57 -10.72
N THR A 30 -10.19 -7.89 -9.55
CA THR A 30 -10.75 -7.44 -8.28
C THR A 30 -10.07 -6.19 -7.74
N PHE A 31 -9.08 -5.65 -8.45
CA PHE A 31 -8.33 -4.50 -7.97
C PHE A 31 -9.21 -3.25 -7.91
N VAL A 32 -9.15 -2.57 -6.78
CA VAL A 32 -9.79 -1.26 -6.60
C VAL A 32 -8.77 -0.35 -5.94
N LEU A 33 -8.64 0.86 -6.46
CA LEU A 33 -7.77 1.86 -5.85
C LEU A 33 -8.64 2.86 -5.11
N GLY A 34 -8.50 2.91 -3.80
CA GLY A 34 -9.26 3.83 -2.96
C GLY A 34 -8.39 4.88 -2.33
N SER A 35 -8.97 5.65 -1.42
CA SER A 35 -8.26 6.68 -0.66
C SER A 35 -8.75 6.70 0.77
N MET A 36 -7.87 7.04 1.68
CA MET A 36 -8.24 7.20 3.08
C MET A 36 -7.21 8.11 3.71
N PHE A 37 -7.66 9.20 4.32
CA PHE A 37 -6.78 10.14 5.03
C PHE A 37 -5.62 10.62 4.15
N GLY A 38 -5.91 10.85 2.88
CA GLY A 38 -4.88 11.36 1.98
C GLY A 38 -3.91 10.32 1.46
N THR A 39 -4.10 9.04 1.79
CA THR A 39 -3.27 7.97 1.24
C THR A 39 -4.06 7.19 0.23
N ARG A 40 -3.38 6.51 -0.69
CA ARG A 40 -4.03 5.62 -1.64
C ARG A 40 -3.99 4.21 -1.09
N ILE A 41 -5.02 3.45 -1.39
CA ILE A 41 -5.15 2.10 -0.86
C ILE A 41 -5.45 1.13 -2.00
N ALA A 42 -4.71 0.04 -2.05
CA ALA A 42 -4.96 -1.02 -3.01
C ALA A 42 -5.78 -2.11 -2.34
N TYR A 43 -6.94 -2.38 -2.92
CA TYR A 43 -7.82 -3.47 -2.48
C TYR A 43 -7.77 -4.60 -3.50
N LEU A 44 -7.75 -5.83 -3.01
CA LEU A 44 -7.92 -7.02 -3.84
C LEU A 44 -8.93 -7.92 -3.14
N ASP A 45 -9.89 -8.43 -3.90
CA ASP A 45 -10.96 -9.28 -3.33
C ASP A 45 -11.69 -8.57 -2.18
N GLY A 46 -11.74 -7.24 -2.23
CA GLY A 46 -12.38 -6.48 -1.16
C GLY A 46 -11.57 -6.31 0.09
N LEU A 47 -10.32 -6.81 0.11
CA LEU A 47 -9.46 -6.69 1.29
C LEU A 47 -8.50 -5.52 1.11
N LEU A 48 -8.22 -4.82 2.21
CA LEU A 48 -7.16 -3.81 2.23
C LEU A 48 -5.83 -4.54 2.19
N MET A 49 -5.04 -4.28 1.15
CA MET A 49 -3.78 -4.99 1.00
C MET A 49 -2.59 -4.11 1.31
N LEU A 50 -2.48 -2.95 0.64
CA LEU A 50 -1.35 -2.05 0.77
C LEU A 50 -1.83 -0.62 0.75
N CYS A 51 -1.19 0.24 1.53
CA CYS A 51 -1.45 1.67 1.52
C CYS A 51 -0.20 2.40 1.07
N PHE A 52 -0.39 3.47 0.30
CA PHE A 52 0.71 4.22 -0.29
C PHE A 52 0.65 5.66 0.21
N ALA A 53 1.60 6.04 1.06
CA ALA A 53 1.60 7.32 1.74
C ALA A 53 2.75 8.18 1.26
N THR A 54 2.50 9.49 1.15
CA THR A 54 3.52 10.43 0.68
C THR A 54 3.63 11.65 1.59
N LYS A 55 3.26 11.50 2.85
CA LYS A 55 3.38 12.58 3.81
C LYS A 55 4.70 12.45 4.55
N GLU A 56 4.84 13.16 5.63
CA GLU A 56 6.09 13.09 6.38
C GLU A 56 6.23 11.76 7.10
N GLU A 57 7.47 11.36 7.33
CA GLU A 57 7.70 10.14 8.08
C GLU A 57 7.00 10.20 9.42
N PRO A 58 6.45 9.11 9.90
CA PRO A 58 6.51 7.75 9.33
C PRO A 58 5.34 7.45 8.38
N TRP A 59 5.02 8.37 7.50
CA TRP A 59 3.92 8.23 6.55
C TRP A 59 4.40 8.48 5.14
N HIS A 60 5.55 7.91 4.78
CA HIS A 60 6.13 8.13 3.46
C HIS A 60 6.69 6.82 2.94
N GLY A 61 5.82 6.03 2.34
CA GLY A 61 6.19 4.71 1.84
C GLY A 61 4.98 3.82 1.74
N ILE A 62 5.16 2.55 2.06
CA ILE A 62 4.11 1.54 1.95
C ILE A 62 3.75 1.03 3.34
N LEU A 63 2.45 0.96 3.61
CA LEU A 63 1.97 0.23 4.78
C LEU A 63 1.39 -1.09 4.30
N VAL A 64 1.82 -2.18 4.92
CA VAL A 64 1.32 -3.50 4.62
C VAL A 64 0.20 -3.80 5.60
N CYS A 65 -1.01 -3.99 5.07
CA CYS A 65 -2.18 -4.24 5.91
C CYS A 65 -2.16 -5.70 6.33
N THR A 66 -2.01 -5.94 7.62
CA THR A 66 -1.81 -7.28 8.13
C THR A 66 -2.21 -7.31 9.60
N GLU A 67 -1.98 -8.42 10.26
CA GLU A 67 -2.24 -8.60 11.67
C GLU A 67 -0.94 -8.92 12.39
N ARG A 68 -0.92 -8.64 13.68
CA ARG A 68 0.33 -8.78 14.45
C ARG A 68 0.90 -10.19 14.41
N GLY A 69 0.04 -11.20 14.32
CA GLY A 69 0.51 -12.56 14.26
C GLY A 69 1.33 -12.89 13.04
N GLN A 70 1.26 -12.04 12.01
CA GLN A 70 2.00 -12.27 10.77
C GLN A 70 3.30 -11.47 10.69
N HIS A 71 3.56 -10.61 11.68
CA HIS A 71 4.68 -9.68 11.59
C HIS A 71 6.03 -10.39 11.47
N ALA A 72 6.29 -11.36 12.34
CA ALA A 72 7.60 -12.01 12.35
C ALA A 72 7.91 -12.64 10.99
N SER A 73 6.92 -13.33 10.42
CA SER A 73 7.10 -13.99 9.15
C SER A 73 7.31 -12.99 8.01
N LEU A 74 6.50 -11.92 7.99
CA LEU A 74 6.64 -10.92 6.94
C LEU A 74 7.96 -10.16 7.07
N MET A 75 8.36 -9.82 8.29
CA MET A 75 9.61 -9.10 8.48
C MET A 75 10.82 -9.94 8.11
N ALA A 76 10.72 -11.24 8.33
CA ALA A 76 11.83 -12.13 7.96
C ALA A 76 12.00 -12.20 6.44
N GLN A 77 10.91 -12.13 5.71
CA GLN A 77 10.97 -12.28 4.25
C GLN A 77 11.14 -10.96 3.53
N PHE A 78 10.61 -9.88 4.06
CA PHE A 78 10.59 -8.58 3.39
C PHE A 78 11.31 -7.51 4.19
N ALA A 79 12.54 -7.79 4.60
CA ALA A 79 13.31 -6.77 5.28
C ALA A 79 13.44 -5.56 4.35
N PRO A 80 13.36 -4.33 4.82
CA PRO A 80 13.37 -3.92 6.23
C PRO A 80 12.00 -3.55 6.80
N LEU A 81 10.94 -4.27 6.46
CA LEU A 81 9.64 -4.02 7.07
C LEU A 81 9.75 -4.00 8.59
N ALA A 82 9.01 -3.11 9.22
CA ALA A 82 8.96 -3.01 10.67
C ALA A 82 7.57 -2.53 11.07
N PRO A 83 7.15 -2.78 12.30
CA PRO A 83 5.84 -2.27 12.72
C PRO A 83 5.78 -0.76 12.60
N HIS A 84 4.66 -0.26 12.09
CA HIS A 84 4.50 1.19 11.97
C HIS A 84 4.44 1.79 13.38
N PRO A 85 5.20 2.86 13.65
CA PRO A 85 5.27 3.38 15.02
C PRO A 85 3.95 3.88 15.58
N VAL A 86 3.01 4.26 14.73
CA VAL A 86 1.72 4.74 15.19
C VAL A 86 0.66 3.66 15.07
N LEU A 87 0.60 2.98 13.92
CA LEU A 87 -0.44 2.00 13.66
C LEU A 87 -0.07 0.58 14.09
N GLY A 88 0.93 0.38 14.78
CA GLY A 88 1.47 -0.84 15.35
C GLY A 88 1.06 -2.19 14.76
N LYS A 89 -0.18 -2.35 14.32
CA LYS A 89 -0.64 -3.63 13.78
C LYS A 89 -0.30 -3.81 12.31
N TRP A 90 0.09 -2.73 11.62
CA TRP A 90 0.50 -2.82 10.23
C TRP A 90 2.00 -2.63 10.13
N LEU A 91 2.59 -3.17 9.07
CA LEU A 91 4.01 -3.02 8.85
C LEU A 91 4.28 -1.87 7.90
N TYR A 92 5.45 -1.29 8.00
CA TYR A 92 5.79 -0.08 7.25
C TYR A 92 7.13 -0.27 6.54
N LEU A 93 7.16 0.17 5.29
CA LEU A 93 8.38 0.21 4.49
C LEU A 93 8.58 1.66 4.09
N SER A 94 9.57 2.32 4.68
CA SER A 94 9.86 3.72 4.37
C SER A 94 10.46 3.84 2.98
N GLU A 95 10.05 4.87 2.25
CA GLU A 95 10.63 5.14 0.93
C GLU A 95 12.11 5.44 1.03
N SER A 96 12.59 5.88 2.19
CA SER A 96 14.01 6.18 2.37
C SER A 96 14.87 4.94 2.53
N ALA A 97 14.25 3.76 2.66
CA ALA A 97 15.04 2.53 2.77
C ALA A 97 15.75 2.25 1.45
N ASP A 98 17.01 1.85 1.53
CA ASP A 98 17.79 1.58 0.32
C ASP A 98 17.12 0.54 -0.56
N ALA A 99 16.49 -0.46 0.04
CA ALA A 99 15.87 -1.55 -0.69
C ALA A 99 14.40 -1.27 -1.04
N PHE A 100 13.94 -0.01 -0.90
CA PHE A 100 12.52 0.29 -1.04
C PHE A 100 11.94 -0.26 -2.34
N GLU A 101 12.56 0.08 -3.47
CA GLU A 101 11.98 -0.33 -4.75
C GLU A 101 11.92 -1.83 -4.89
N LYS A 102 13.00 -2.51 -4.53
CA LYS A 102 13.05 -3.96 -4.65
C LYS A 102 11.98 -4.62 -3.78
N VAL A 103 11.86 -4.18 -2.54
CA VAL A 103 10.90 -4.79 -1.63
C VAL A 103 9.49 -4.43 -2.03
N ALA A 104 9.27 -3.19 -2.51
CA ALA A 104 7.94 -2.78 -2.96
C ALA A 104 7.43 -3.69 -4.09
N VAL A 105 8.28 -4.01 -5.04
CA VAL A 105 7.91 -4.90 -6.14
C VAL A 105 7.51 -6.27 -5.59
N ARG A 106 8.29 -6.77 -4.64
CA ARG A 106 8.01 -8.09 -4.06
C ARG A 106 6.73 -8.09 -3.24
N LEU A 107 6.46 -6.99 -2.53
CA LEU A 107 5.22 -6.89 -1.77
C LEU A 107 4.00 -6.86 -2.69
N ALA A 108 4.09 -6.11 -3.79
CA ALA A 108 2.99 -6.06 -4.75
C ALA A 108 2.75 -7.45 -5.33
N ALA A 109 3.82 -8.16 -5.67
CA ALA A 109 3.68 -9.51 -6.22
C ALA A 109 3.06 -10.46 -5.20
N ALA A 110 3.44 -10.34 -3.92
CA ALA A 110 2.89 -11.20 -2.88
C ALA A 110 1.40 -10.90 -2.68
N ALA A 111 1.02 -9.62 -2.71
CA ALA A 111 -0.39 -9.26 -2.58
C ALA A 111 -1.19 -9.81 -3.76
N LYS A 112 -0.66 -9.67 -4.96
CA LYS A 112 -1.34 -10.16 -6.15
C LYS A 112 -1.51 -11.68 -6.11
N ALA A 113 -0.54 -12.37 -5.53
CA ALA A 113 -0.61 -13.82 -5.39
C ALA A 113 -1.48 -14.26 -4.22
N ARG A 114 -2.09 -13.30 -3.52
CA ARG A 114 -2.97 -13.57 -2.37
C ARG A 114 -2.22 -14.24 -1.22
N ASP A 115 -1.02 -13.71 -0.92
CA ASP A 115 -0.28 -14.16 0.25
C ASP A 115 -1.20 -14.01 1.47
N PRO A 116 -1.48 -15.08 2.20
CA PRO A 116 -2.46 -15.02 3.29
C PRO A 116 -2.05 -14.13 4.45
N ARG A 117 -0.79 -13.71 4.50
CA ARG A 117 -0.32 -12.81 5.55
C ARG A 117 -0.65 -11.35 5.25
N ILE A 118 -1.05 -11.03 4.01
CA ILE A 118 -1.31 -9.66 3.59
C ILE A 118 -2.79 -9.50 3.31
N GLY A 119 -3.38 -8.44 3.87
CA GLY A 119 -4.77 -8.14 3.62
C GLY A 119 -5.61 -8.24 4.88
N VAL A 120 -6.48 -7.25 5.07
CA VAL A 120 -7.42 -7.25 6.20
C VAL A 120 -8.77 -6.82 5.69
N ILE A 121 -9.82 -7.21 6.41
CA ILE A 121 -11.19 -6.86 6.06
C ILE A 121 -11.43 -5.41 6.43
N PRO A 122 -11.82 -4.55 5.46
CA PRO A 122 -12.03 -3.14 5.76
C PRO A 122 -13.23 -2.96 6.69
N GLY A 123 -13.07 -2.06 7.64
CA GLY A 123 -14.16 -1.74 8.55
C GLY A 123 -14.53 -2.83 9.51
N LYS A 124 -13.75 -3.91 9.57
CA LYS A 124 -14.10 -5.02 10.44
C LYS A 124 -14.20 -4.59 11.90
N ARG A 125 -13.22 -3.78 12.36
CA ARG A 125 -13.26 -3.36 13.74
C ARG A 125 -14.51 -2.55 14.04
N ARG A 126 -14.87 -1.65 13.10
CA ARG A 126 -16.05 -0.83 13.30
C ARG A 126 -17.30 -1.67 13.32
N SER A 127 -17.40 -2.65 12.47
CA SER A 127 -18.59 -3.46 12.39
C SER A 127 -18.77 -4.34 13.62
N GLU A 128 -17.73 -4.51 14.42
CA GLU A 128 -17.81 -5.29 15.64
C GLU A 128 -18.29 -4.47 16.83
N ARG A 129 -18.42 -3.17 16.64
CA ARG A 129 -18.85 -2.34 17.74
C ARG A 129 -20.35 -2.42 17.93
N PRO A 130 -20.78 -2.45 19.14
CA PRO A 130 -22.22 -2.50 19.41
C PRO A 130 -22.91 -1.23 18.98
#